data_7babb79ecd73472922b23ac6db79949b
#
_entry.id   7babb79ecd73472922b23ac6db79949b
#
_cell.length_a   1.000
_cell.length_b   1.000
_cell.length_c   1.000
_cell.angle_alpha   90.00
_cell.angle_beta   90.00
_cell.angle_gamma   90.00
#
_symmetry.space_group_name_H-M   'P 1'
#
loop_
_entity.id
_entity.type
_entity.pdbx_description
1 polymer ?
#
loop_
_entity_poly.entity_id
_entity_poly.type
_entity_poly.pdbx_seq_one_letter_code
_entity_poly.pdbx_strand_id
1 'polypeptide(L)'
;DLIFAGNENGALSGFKNTVYFADVQIPTENLIGGENNGWQVADTHLEIEHGLMQGSLLGDHNLRRTLNACRKLKKRGNPLIADPSIQEILAELYIDSEVTRLFHIRNHWLRSSGQKISYQGPQAYLQMKRQALRAAKHTQDILGPYALVMDDKLSPEDGFIEVQQRGSIVAQHPGGTVEIQKLIMSRKLGLGKPSMKYGSKH
;
A
#
# COMPACT_ATOMS: atom_id res chain seq x y z
N ASP A 1 -19.71 7.43 9.08
CA ASP A 1 -19.35 6.08 8.68
C ASP A 1 -18.89 6.08 7.23
N LEU A 2 -17.58 6.06 7.01
CA LEU A 2 -17.01 5.86 5.68
C LEU A 2 -17.07 4.36 5.35
N ILE A 3 -18.13 3.95 4.67
CA ILE A 3 -18.32 2.59 4.20
C ILE A 3 -17.51 2.44 2.91
N PHE A 4 -16.36 1.79 2.99
CA PHE A 4 -15.67 1.26 1.82
C PHE A 4 -16.27 -0.10 1.49
N ALA A 5 -17.33 -0.13 0.68
CA ALA A 5 -17.86 -1.36 0.18
C ALA A 5 -16.88 -1.94 -0.86
N GLY A 6 -16.17 -2.99 -0.48
CA GLY A 6 -15.56 -3.91 -1.42
C GLY A 6 -16.61 -4.95 -1.80
N ASN A 7 -16.58 -5.43 -3.05
CA ASN A 7 -17.37 -6.58 -3.45
C ASN A 7 -16.78 -7.88 -2.85
N GLU A 8 -17.52 -8.96 -2.87
CA GLU A 8 -17.16 -10.25 -2.27
C GLU A 8 -15.85 -10.87 -2.80
N ASN A 9 -15.23 -10.28 -3.81
CA ASN A 9 -14.04 -10.75 -4.50
C ASN A 9 -12.71 -10.16 -3.96
N GLY A 10 -12.68 -9.63 -2.75
CA GLY A 10 -11.44 -9.41 -2.00
C GLY A 10 -10.67 -8.12 -2.31
N ALA A 11 -11.23 -7.18 -3.02
CA ALA A 11 -10.64 -5.85 -3.16
C ALA A 11 -10.97 -5.01 -1.94
N LEU A 12 -10.02 -4.84 -1.02
CA LEU A 12 -10.03 -3.90 0.11
C LEU A 12 -11.40 -3.71 0.81
N SER A 13 -12.11 -4.80 1.05
CA SER A 13 -13.33 -4.80 1.86
C SER A 13 -12.95 -4.74 3.34
N GLY A 14 -12.46 -3.60 3.77
CA GLY A 14 -12.25 -3.33 5.18
C GLY A 14 -13.34 -2.38 5.65
N PHE A 15 -14.38 -2.90 6.30
CA PHE A 15 -15.22 -2.04 7.12
C PHE A 15 -14.32 -1.43 8.20
N LYS A 16 -14.25 -0.10 8.23
CA LYS A 16 -13.62 0.59 9.36
C LYS A 16 -14.70 0.84 10.39
N ASN A 17 -14.48 0.30 11.58
CA ASN A 17 -15.39 0.44 12.71
C ASN A 17 -14.78 1.37 13.75
N THR A 18 -15.62 2.12 14.45
CA THR A 18 -15.23 2.81 15.67
C THR A 18 -15.42 1.83 16.83
N VAL A 19 -14.38 1.69 17.62
CA VAL A 19 -14.39 0.84 18.81
C VAL A 19 -14.42 1.74 20.03
N TYR A 20 -15.34 1.48 20.93
CA TYR A 20 -15.47 2.22 22.21
C TYR A 20 -14.99 1.32 23.34
N PHE A 21 -14.10 1.84 24.18
CA PHE A 21 -13.66 1.20 25.40
C PHE A 21 -14.24 2.01 26.57
N ALA A 22 -15.18 1.42 27.31
CA ALA A 22 -15.80 2.05 28.48
C ALA A 22 -15.52 1.16 29.71
N ASP A 23 -14.70 1.65 30.63
CA ASP A 23 -14.34 1.00 31.88
C ASP A 23 -13.88 -0.47 31.78
N VAL A 24 -13.20 -0.80 30.67
CA VAL A 24 -12.71 -2.15 30.41
C VAL A 24 -11.55 -2.47 31.35
N GLN A 25 -11.73 -3.47 32.18
CA GLN A 25 -10.67 -3.98 33.08
C GLN A 25 -9.88 -5.06 32.36
N ILE A 26 -8.56 -4.91 32.37
CA ILE A 26 -7.63 -5.88 31.78
C ILE A 26 -6.70 -6.37 32.87
N PRO A 27 -6.50 -7.71 33.03
CA PRO A 27 -5.53 -8.25 33.96
C PRO A 27 -4.12 -7.70 33.73
N THR A 28 -3.39 -7.44 34.81
CA THR A 28 -2.05 -6.84 34.77
C THR A 28 -1.05 -7.71 33.99
N GLU A 29 -1.22 -9.03 34.04
CA GLU A 29 -0.41 -9.99 33.29
C GLU A 29 -0.54 -9.84 31.77
N ASN A 30 -1.58 -9.18 31.27
CA ASN A 30 -1.76 -8.89 29.85
C ASN A 30 -1.02 -7.61 29.40
N LEU A 31 -0.33 -6.92 30.30
CA LEU A 31 0.46 -5.74 29.98
C LEU A 31 1.73 -6.14 29.24
N ILE A 32 1.79 -5.84 27.95
CA ILE A 32 2.95 -6.11 27.11
C ILE A 32 4.03 -5.04 27.35
N GLY A 33 5.29 -5.50 27.56
CA GLY A 33 6.45 -4.62 27.70
C GLY A 33 6.65 -3.98 29.08
N GLY A 34 5.71 -4.19 30.01
CA GLY A 34 5.77 -3.63 31.36
C GLY A 34 5.28 -2.18 31.43
N GLU A 35 5.18 -1.68 32.66
CA GLU A 35 4.66 -0.35 32.94
C GLU A 35 5.55 0.76 32.37
N ASN A 36 4.95 1.79 31.79
CA ASN A 36 5.59 2.95 31.18
C ASN A 36 6.45 2.67 29.92
N ASN A 37 6.43 1.47 29.37
CA ASN A 37 7.17 1.08 28.16
C ASN A 37 6.34 1.05 26.85
N GLY A 38 5.15 1.66 26.85
CA GLY A 38 4.23 1.63 25.71
C GLY A 38 4.86 2.13 24.40
N TRP A 39 5.72 3.15 24.42
CA TRP A 39 6.41 3.62 23.23
C TRP A 39 7.38 2.61 22.65
N GLN A 40 8.10 1.87 23.47
CA GLN A 40 9.01 0.83 23.01
C GLN A 40 8.25 -0.33 22.37
N VAL A 41 7.11 -0.70 22.93
CA VAL A 41 6.22 -1.72 22.37
C VAL A 41 5.65 -1.26 21.03
N ALA A 42 5.16 -0.02 20.97
CA ALA A 42 4.63 0.57 19.73
C ALA A 42 5.69 0.67 18.64
N ASP A 43 6.90 1.13 18.95
CA ASP A 43 8.03 1.21 18.00
C ASP A 43 8.39 -0.18 17.45
N THR A 44 8.46 -1.19 18.32
CA THR A 44 8.74 -2.58 17.90
C THR A 44 7.63 -3.10 16.99
N HIS A 45 6.35 -2.85 17.34
CA HIS A 45 5.21 -3.23 16.52
C HIS A 45 5.27 -2.57 15.14
N LEU A 46 5.48 -1.26 15.10
CA LEU A 46 5.58 -0.50 13.85
C LEU A 46 6.79 -0.94 12.99
N GLU A 47 7.93 -1.24 13.60
CA GLU A 47 9.09 -1.78 12.87
C GLU A 47 8.79 -3.14 12.25
N ILE A 48 8.06 -4.01 12.96
CA ILE A 48 7.61 -5.30 12.44
C ILE A 48 6.60 -5.10 11.32
N GLU A 49 5.58 -4.29 11.54
CA GLU A 49 4.55 -3.97 10.55
C GLU A 49 5.18 -3.40 9.28
N HIS A 50 5.99 -2.36 9.39
CA HIS A 50 6.62 -1.72 8.25
C HIS A 50 7.64 -2.60 7.53
N GLY A 51 8.20 -3.57 8.21
CA GLY A 51 9.16 -4.50 7.59
C GLY A 51 8.52 -5.73 6.96
N LEU A 52 7.31 -6.13 7.37
CA LEU A 52 6.60 -7.31 6.88
C LEU A 52 5.53 -6.98 5.82
N MET A 53 5.02 -5.76 5.81
CA MET A 53 3.98 -5.37 4.86
C MET A 53 4.57 -5.13 3.47
N GLN A 54 4.28 -6.02 2.57
CA GLN A 54 3.07 -6.21 1.81
C GLN A 54 3.18 -5.66 0.41
N GLY A 55 4.26 -5.93 -0.26
CA GLY A 55 4.19 -6.06 -1.70
C GLY A 55 3.99 -7.54 -2.02
N SER A 56 3.16 -7.86 -2.95
CA SER A 56 3.08 -9.23 -3.42
C SER A 56 4.45 -9.67 -3.95
N LEU A 57 5.09 -10.60 -3.28
CA LEU A 57 6.32 -11.23 -3.79
C LEU A 57 6.05 -11.95 -5.11
N LEU A 58 4.78 -12.30 -5.38
CA LEU A 58 4.30 -13.04 -6.54
C LEU A 58 3.89 -12.16 -7.73
N GLY A 59 4.08 -10.83 -7.63
CA GLY A 59 3.71 -9.89 -8.68
C GLY A 59 2.48 -9.04 -8.35
N ASP A 60 2.21 -8.07 -9.20
CA ASP A 60 1.15 -7.09 -9.01
C ASP A 60 -0.19 -7.59 -9.59
N HIS A 61 -1.12 -7.86 -8.68
CA HIS A 61 -2.47 -8.30 -9.04
C HIS A 61 -3.25 -7.19 -9.79
N ASN A 62 -3.06 -5.93 -9.40
CA ASN A 62 -3.74 -4.80 -10.01
C ASN A 62 -3.29 -4.60 -11.47
N LEU A 63 -1.98 -4.66 -11.70
CA LEU A 63 -1.43 -4.59 -13.05
C LEU A 63 -1.95 -5.73 -13.92
N ARG A 64 -2.04 -6.95 -13.39
CA ARG A 64 -2.58 -8.10 -14.12
C ARG A 64 -4.03 -7.87 -14.55
N ARG A 65 -4.88 -7.33 -13.68
CA ARG A 65 -6.26 -6.99 -14.03
C ARG A 65 -6.35 -5.87 -15.06
N THR A 66 -5.52 -4.83 -14.94
CA THR A 66 -5.43 -3.78 -15.96
C THR A 66 -5.04 -4.36 -17.33
N LEU A 67 -4.04 -5.23 -17.39
CA LEU A 67 -3.65 -5.94 -18.61
C LEU A 67 -4.78 -6.78 -19.20
N ASN A 68 -5.53 -7.50 -18.36
CA ASN A 68 -6.68 -8.28 -18.80
C ASN A 68 -7.79 -7.40 -19.37
N ALA A 69 -8.10 -6.28 -18.72
CA ALA A 69 -9.05 -5.31 -19.25
C ALA A 69 -8.60 -4.77 -20.63
N CYS A 70 -7.31 -4.43 -20.79
CA CYS A 70 -6.76 -3.94 -22.06
C CYS A 70 -6.78 -4.98 -23.18
N ARG A 71 -6.75 -6.28 -22.85
CA ARG A 71 -6.91 -7.36 -23.84
C ARG A 71 -8.36 -7.55 -24.27
N LYS A 72 -9.31 -7.38 -23.35
CA LYS A 72 -10.75 -7.59 -23.59
C LYS A 72 -11.40 -6.39 -24.28
N LEU A 73 -11.08 -5.18 -23.85
CA LEU A 73 -11.68 -3.95 -24.36
C LEU A 73 -11.09 -3.57 -25.72
N LYS A 74 -11.95 -3.03 -26.60
CA LYS A 74 -11.58 -2.64 -27.94
C LYS A 74 -11.86 -1.17 -28.19
N LYS A 75 -10.96 -0.51 -28.92
CA LYS A 75 -11.13 0.83 -29.47
C LYS A 75 -11.00 0.75 -30.98
N ARG A 76 -12.04 1.18 -31.72
CA ARG A 76 -12.07 1.10 -33.21
C ARG A 76 -11.81 -0.31 -33.75
N GLY A 77 -12.32 -1.34 -33.05
CA GLY A 77 -12.20 -2.74 -33.45
C GLY A 77 -10.91 -3.46 -32.97
N ASN A 78 -9.89 -2.73 -32.54
CA ASN A 78 -8.63 -3.29 -32.05
C ASN A 78 -8.60 -3.35 -30.51
N PRO A 79 -8.03 -4.40 -29.89
CA PRO A 79 -7.81 -4.44 -28.45
C PRO A 79 -6.98 -3.24 -27.97
N LEU A 80 -7.30 -2.69 -26.80
CA LEU A 80 -6.56 -1.55 -26.24
C LEU A 80 -5.07 -1.84 -26.09
N ILE A 81 -4.70 -3.06 -25.78
CA ILE A 81 -3.30 -3.48 -25.63
C ILE A 81 -2.49 -3.39 -26.93
N ALA A 82 -3.14 -3.28 -28.09
CA ALA A 82 -2.48 -3.12 -29.38
C ALA A 82 -2.09 -1.65 -29.69
N ASP A 83 -2.56 -0.69 -28.90
CA ASP A 83 -2.21 0.72 -29.05
C ASP A 83 -0.81 0.98 -28.45
N PRO A 84 0.17 1.48 -29.25
CA PRO A 84 1.53 1.72 -28.77
C PRO A 84 1.61 2.68 -27.59
N SER A 85 0.74 3.69 -27.52
CA SER A 85 0.72 4.63 -26.39
C SER A 85 0.25 3.97 -25.09
N ILE A 86 -0.67 3.03 -25.21
CA ILE A 86 -1.12 2.22 -24.05
C ILE A 86 -0.02 1.23 -23.64
N GLN A 87 0.68 0.63 -24.60
CA GLN A 87 1.81 -0.28 -24.29
C GLN A 87 2.92 0.44 -23.53
N GLU A 88 3.24 1.67 -23.88
CA GLU A 88 4.21 2.50 -23.14
C GLU A 88 3.81 2.70 -21.70
N ILE A 89 2.56 3.11 -21.46
CA ILE A 89 2.02 3.27 -20.10
C ILE A 89 2.05 1.95 -19.32
N LEU A 90 1.64 0.84 -19.94
CA LEU A 90 1.67 -0.47 -19.32
C LEU A 90 3.10 -0.94 -18.97
N ALA A 91 4.08 -0.59 -19.81
CA ALA A 91 5.49 -0.88 -19.53
C ALA A 91 6.00 -0.07 -18.33
N GLU A 92 5.64 1.22 -18.20
CA GLU A 92 5.95 2.02 -17.01
C GLU A 92 5.32 1.44 -15.74
N LEU A 93 4.05 1.04 -15.80
CA LEU A 93 3.37 0.41 -14.66
C LEU A 93 4.03 -0.91 -14.27
N TYR A 94 4.49 -1.68 -15.24
CA TYR A 94 5.26 -2.91 -14.98
C TYR A 94 6.59 -2.61 -14.29
N ILE A 95 7.33 -1.61 -14.76
CA ILE A 95 8.61 -1.20 -14.14
C ILE A 95 8.36 -0.75 -12.68
N ASP A 96 7.38 0.10 -12.43
CA ASP A 96 7.04 0.54 -11.06
C ASP A 96 6.68 -0.64 -10.15
N SER A 97 5.93 -1.61 -10.67
CA SER A 97 5.55 -2.83 -9.99
C SER A 97 6.78 -3.67 -9.62
N GLU A 98 7.70 -3.88 -10.56
CA GLU A 98 8.93 -4.64 -10.32
C GLU A 98 9.87 -3.95 -9.33
N VAL A 99 9.99 -2.63 -9.39
CA VAL A 99 10.77 -1.86 -8.40
C VAL A 99 10.19 -2.04 -7.00
N THR A 100 8.86 -1.97 -6.87
CA THR A 100 8.18 -2.20 -5.59
C THR A 100 8.44 -3.62 -5.08
N ARG A 101 8.26 -4.63 -5.94
CA ARG A 101 8.52 -6.03 -5.62
C ARG A 101 9.97 -6.27 -5.15
N LEU A 102 10.93 -5.70 -5.85
CA LEU A 102 12.35 -5.82 -5.50
C LEU A 102 12.68 -5.18 -4.15
N PHE A 103 12.07 -4.04 -3.81
CA PHE A 103 12.24 -3.45 -2.48
C PHE A 103 11.69 -4.35 -1.37
N HIS A 104 10.56 -5.00 -1.59
CA HIS A 104 10.01 -5.95 -0.63
C HIS A 104 10.86 -7.22 -0.50
N ILE A 105 11.33 -7.78 -1.61
CA ILE A 105 12.27 -8.93 -1.61
C ILE A 105 13.54 -8.58 -0.82
N ARG A 106 14.14 -7.42 -1.09
CA ARG A 106 15.31 -6.96 -0.36
C ARG A 106 15.05 -6.83 1.13
N ASN A 107 13.94 -6.22 1.52
CA ASN A 107 13.60 -6.04 2.93
C ASN A 107 13.35 -7.39 3.62
N HIS A 108 12.69 -8.31 2.94
CA HIS A 108 12.49 -9.67 3.43
C HIS A 108 13.84 -10.41 3.61
N TRP A 109 14.73 -10.31 2.62
CA TRP A 109 16.05 -10.90 2.70
C TRP A 109 16.89 -10.31 3.84
N LEU A 110 16.94 -8.99 4.00
CA LEU A 110 17.64 -8.34 5.11
C LEU A 110 17.18 -8.89 6.46
N ARG A 111 15.87 -9.00 6.64
CA ARG A 111 15.31 -9.52 7.89
C ARG A 111 15.63 -11.00 8.10
N SER A 112 15.45 -11.85 7.11
CA SER A 112 15.72 -13.28 7.22
C SER A 112 17.20 -13.58 7.43
N SER A 113 18.09 -12.68 6.99
CA SER A 113 19.54 -12.73 7.24
C SER A 113 19.95 -12.13 8.58
N GLY A 114 19.01 -11.79 9.47
CA GLY A 114 19.30 -11.16 10.76
C GLY A 114 19.84 -9.72 10.67
N GLN A 115 19.78 -9.10 9.48
CA GLN A 115 20.23 -7.74 9.29
C GLN A 115 19.13 -6.73 9.70
N LYS A 116 19.56 -5.62 10.29
CA LYS A 116 18.65 -4.56 10.73
C LYS A 116 18.13 -3.75 9.54
N ILE A 117 16.80 -3.65 9.41
CA ILE A 117 16.16 -2.74 8.45
C ILE A 117 16.22 -1.32 9.01
N SER A 118 16.63 -0.37 8.20
CA SER A 118 16.69 1.06 8.53
C SER A 118 15.77 1.87 7.61
N TYR A 119 16.34 2.66 6.70
CA TYR A 119 15.61 3.46 5.71
C TYR A 119 14.89 2.62 4.64
N GLN A 120 15.24 1.36 4.51
CA GLN A 120 14.71 0.48 3.47
C GLN A 120 13.19 0.21 3.64
N GLY A 121 12.69 0.16 4.88
CA GLY A 121 11.27 0.05 5.17
C GLY A 121 10.49 1.26 4.61
N PRO A 122 10.75 2.49 5.10
CA PRO A 122 10.15 3.71 4.57
C PRO A 122 10.30 3.87 3.06
N GLN A 123 11.44 3.47 2.47
CA GLN A 123 11.66 3.51 1.02
C GLN A 123 10.66 2.63 0.26
N ALA A 124 10.44 1.40 0.72
CA ALA A 124 9.48 0.48 0.11
C ALA A 124 8.04 1.03 0.22
N TYR A 125 7.69 1.61 1.37
CA TYR A 125 6.38 2.26 1.55
C TYR A 125 6.17 3.43 0.61
N LEU A 126 7.15 4.31 0.47
CA LEU A 126 7.07 5.46 -0.45
C LEU A 126 6.85 5.01 -1.89
N GLN A 127 7.59 3.99 -2.33
CA GLN A 127 7.44 3.43 -3.67
C GLN A 127 6.05 2.80 -3.86
N MET A 128 5.60 1.99 -2.90
CA MET A 128 4.28 1.34 -2.95
C MET A 128 3.14 2.37 -3.05
N LYS A 129 3.19 3.42 -2.22
CA LYS A 129 2.18 4.50 -2.24
C LYS A 129 2.18 5.24 -3.58
N ARG A 130 3.36 5.60 -4.08
CA ARG A 130 3.51 6.25 -5.38
C ARG A 130 2.98 5.37 -6.51
N GLN A 131 3.33 4.09 -6.51
CA GLN A 131 2.86 3.13 -7.50
C GLN A 131 1.33 3.01 -7.48
N ALA A 132 0.70 2.91 -6.29
CA ALA A 132 -0.74 2.77 -6.17
C ALA A 132 -1.49 3.94 -6.83
N LEU A 133 -1.08 5.18 -6.58
CA LEU A 133 -1.68 6.36 -7.20
C LEU A 133 -1.44 6.42 -8.71
N ARG A 134 -0.20 6.16 -9.14
CA ARG A 134 0.12 6.16 -10.57
C ARG A 134 -0.64 5.09 -11.32
N ALA A 135 -0.68 3.87 -10.77
CA ALA A 135 -1.41 2.77 -11.38
C ALA A 135 -2.91 3.08 -11.50
N ALA A 136 -3.52 3.61 -10.46
CA ALA A 136 -4.92 4.02 -10.50
C ALA A 136 -5.19 5.08 -11.56
N LYS A 137 -4.38 6.14 -11.59
CA LYS A 137 -4.49 7.21 -12.58
C LYS A 137 -4.32 6.71 -14.02
N HIS A 138 -3.25 5.98 -14.29
CA HIS A 138 -2.98 5.47 -15.64
C HIS A 138 -4.02 4.45 -16.11
N THR A 139 -4.51 3.59 -15.20
CA THR A 139 -5.61 2.68 -15.52
C THR A 139 -6.87 3.44 -15.90
N GLN A 140 -7.17 4.54 -15.19
CA GLN A 140 -8.28 5.43 -15.54
C GLN A 140 -8.08 6.11 -16.90
N ASP A 141 -6.88 6.61 -17.16
CA ASP A 141 -6.54 7.27 -18.45
C ASP A 141 -6.70 6.27 -19.64
N ILE A 142 -6.30 5.00 -19.43
CA ILE A 142 -6.42 3.94 -20.46
C ILE A 142 -7.89 3.54 -20.70
N LEU A 143 -8.63 3.30 -19.63
CA LEU A 143 -9.96 2.71 -19.70
C LEU A 143 -11.08 3.75 -19.81
N GLY A 144 -10.77 5.03 -19.53
CA GLY A 144 -11.74 6.11 -19.57
C GLY A 144 -12.95 5.84 -18.67
N PRO A 145 -14.19 6.08 -19.18
CA PRO A 145 -15.42 5.90 -18.40
C PRO A 145 -15.62 4.49 -17.83
N TYR A 146 -15.06 3.47 -18.45
CA TYR A 146 -15.14 2.09 -17.94
C TYR A 146 -14.45 1.91 -16.58
N ALA A 147 -13.46 2.73 -16.27
CA ALA A 147 -12.79 2.69 -14.96
C ALA A 147 -13.67 3.20 -13.80
N LEU A 148 -14.79 3.82 -14.08
CA LEU A 148 -15.72 4.42 -13.11
C LEU A 148 -16.97 3.55 -12.87
N VAL A 149 -17.07 2.41 -13.53
CA VAL A 149 -18.25 1.55 -13.50
C VAL A 149 -18.04 0.42 -12.50
N MET A 150 -18.97 0.29 -11.55
CA MET A 150 -18.98 -0.81 -10.54
C MET A 150 -19.87 -1.98 -10.95
N ASP A 151 -20.73 -1.82 -11.95
CA ASP A 151 -21.67 -2.85 -12.38
C ASP A 151 -20.92 -4.02 -13.04
N ASP A 152 -21.11 -5.23 -12.55
CA ASP A 152 -20.46 -6.45 -13.02
C ASP A 152 -20.64 -6.73 -14.51
N LYS A 153 -21.77 -6.28 -15.11
CA LYS A 153 -22.09 -6.53 -16.52
C LYS A 153 -21.41 -5.57 -17.49
N LEU A 154 -21.13 -4.35 -17.03
CA LEU A 154 -20.59 -3.27 -17.85
C LEU A 154 -19.16 -2.93 -17.50
N SER A 155 -18.71 -3.35 -16.31
CA SER A 155 -17.36 -3.04 -15.81
C SER A 155 -16.34 -4.08 -16.26
N PRO A 156 -15.18 -3.65 -16.72
CA PRO A 156 -14.07 -4.55 -16.89
C PRO A 156 -13.60 -5.07 -15.52
N GLU A 157 -13.30 -6.38 -15.45
CA GLU A 157 -12.79 -7.01 -14.22
C GLU A 157 -13.73 -6.87 -13.01
N ASP A 158 -15.05 -6.98 -13.25
CA ASP A 158 -16.09 -7.09 -12.22
C ASP A 158 -16.13 -5.91 -11.22
N GLY A 159 -15.93 -4.69 -11.70
CA GLY A 159 -15.90 -3.47 -10.89
C GLY A 159 -14.63 -3.25 -10.06
N PHE A 160 -13.68 -4.18 -10.13
CA PHE A 160 -12.45 -4.12 -9.36
C PHE A 160 -11.63 -2.85 -9.62
N ILE A 161 -11.61 -2.37 -10.86
CA ILE A 161 -10.81 -1.19 -11.27
C ILE A 161 -11.32 0.08 -10.59
N GLU A 162 -12.62 0.25 -10.49
CA GLU A 162 -13.23 1.37 -9.78
C GLU A 162 -12.90 1.34 -8.28
N VAL A 163 -13.03 0.17 -7.65
CA VAL A 163 -12.68 -0.03 -6.23
C VAL A 163 -11.20 0.25 -5.98
N GLN A 164 -10.32 -0.20 -6.87
CA GLN A 164 -8.87 0.07 -6.80
C GLN A 164 -8.57 1.57 -6.85
N GLN A 165 -9.30 2.31 -7.67
CA GLN A 165 -9.18 3.76 -7.78
C GLN A 165 -9.40 4.45 -6.43
N ARG A 166 -10.53 4.19 -5.80
CA ARG A 166 -10.85 4.71 -4.45
C ARG A 166 -9.85 4.21 -3.41
N GLY A 167 -9.50 2.94 -3.46
CA GLY A 167 -8.52 2.32 -2.58
C GLY A 167 -7.14 2.96 -2.66
N SER A 168 -6.71 3.42 -3.84
CA SER A 168 -5.41 4.07 -4.03
C SER A 168 -5.25 5.36 -3.24
N ILE A 169 -6.34 6.13 -3.09
CA ILE A 169 -6.37 7.36 -2.30
C ILE A 169 -6.29 7.02 -0.81
N VAL A 170 -7.09 6.04 -0.37
CA VAL A 170 -7.09 5.59 1.03
C VAL A 170 -5.74 5.02 1.44
N ALA A 171 -5.08 4.28 0.55
CA ALA A 171 -3.77 3.67 0.78
C ALA A 171 -2.65 4.69 1.10
N GLN A 172 -2.90 6.00 0.89
CA GLN A 172 -1.92 7.03 1.23
C GLN A 172 -1.78 7.26 2.75
N HIS A 173 -2.76 6.86 3.57
CA HIS A 173 -2.80 7.11 5.01
C HIS A 173 -2.25 5.97 5.89
N PRO A 174 -2.69 4.71 5.74
CA PRO A 174 -2.25 3.61 6.60
C PRO A 174 -0.73 3.39 6.53
N GLY A 175 -0.15 2.96 7.64
CA GLY A 175 1.29 2.74 7.75
C GLY A 175 2.12 4.03 7.71
N GLY A 176 1.52 5.17 8.09
CA GLY A 176 2.12 6.51 8.01
C GLY A 176 1.97 7.14 6.63
N THR A 177 1.67 8.45 6.61
CA THR A 177 1.54 9.22 5.35
C THR A 177 2.86 9.29 4.58
N VAL A 178 2.79 9.73 3.33
CA VAL A 178 3.99 9.94 2.49
C VAL A 178 4.99 10.88 3.20
N GLU A 179 4.50 11.93 3.87
CA GLU A 179 5.31 12.91 4.60
C GLU A 179 6.00 12.28 5.81
N ILE A 180 5.27 11.47 6.57
CA ILE A 180 5.83 10.73 7.72
C ILE A 180 6.89 9.73 7.25
N GLN A 181 6.65 8.99 6.17
CA GLN A 181 7.63 8.05 5.63
C GLN A 181 8.91 8.77 5.13
N LYS A 182 8.77 9.92 4.47
CA LYS A 182 9.91 10.78 4.08
C LYS A 182 10.68 11.26 5.31
N LEU A 183 9.98 11.69 6.36
CA LEU A 183 10.59 12.15 7.60
C LEU A 183 11.36 11.03 8.29
N ILE A 184 10.78 9.84 8.40
CA ILE A 184 11.45 8.67 8.99
C ILE A 184 12.69 8.31 8.16
N MET A 185 12.55 8.24 6.83
CA MET A 185 13.64 7.92 5.92
C MET A 185 14.79 8.94 6.05
N SER A 186 14.48 10.23 6.05
CA SER A 186 15.50 11.30 6.17
C SER A 186 16.28 11.20 7.48
N ARG A 187 15.60 10.93 8.60
CA ARG A 187 16.22 10.71 9.90
C ARG A 187 17.14 9.48 9.92
N LYS A 188 16.70 8.38 9.30
CA LYS A 188 17.49 7.14 9.19
C LYS A 188 18.71 7.30 8.28
N LEU A 189 18.69 8.24 7.34
CA LEU A 189 19.80 8.62 6.48
C LEU A 189 20.71 9.70 7.10
N GLY A 190 20.42 10.15 8.32
CA GLY A 190 21.18 11.21 8.99
C GLY A 190 20.86 12.63 8.50
N LEU A 191 19.80 12.78 7.71
CA LEU A 191 19.31 14.07 7.24
C LEU A 191 18.28 14.60 8.25
N GLY A 192 18.59 15.71 8.91
CA GLY A 192 17.69 16.36 9.86
C GLY A 192 18.17 16.29 11.31
N LYS A 193 17.46 16.99 12.21
CA LYS A 193 17.81 17.02 13.65
C LYS A 193 17.64 15.62 14.24
N PRO A 194 18.55 15.17 15.13
CA PRO A 194 18.34 13.96 15.90
C PRO A 194 16.97 13.99 16.57
N SER A 195 16.24 12.87 16.55
CA SER A 195 15.00 12.77 17.32
C SER A 195 15.33 13.13 18.77
N MET A 196 14.61 14.07 19.38
CA MET A 196 14.65 14.19 20.83
C MET A 196 14.31 12.81 21.38
N LYS A 197 15.24 12.21 22.14
CA LYS A 197 14.95 11.02 22.92
C LYS A 197 13.89 11.46 23.94
N TYR A 198 12.64 11.15 23.67
CA TYR A 198 11.62 11.26 24.70
C TYR A 198 12.01 10.29 25.82
N GLY A 199 12.36 10.84 26.98
CA GLY A 199 12.57 10.04 28.18
C GLY A 199 14.02 9.69 28.55
N SER A 200 14.98 10.60 28.43
CA SER A 200 16.14 10.59 29.34
C SER A 200 16.01 11.76 30.32
N LYS A 201 15.17 11.59 31.30
CA LYS A 201 15.34 12.31 32.58
C LYS A 201 15.61 11.26 33.62
N HIS A 202 16.73 11.46 34.25
CA HIS A 202 17.35 10.76 35.38
C HIS A 202 16.42 10.11 36.37
#